data_192f9225bcc6ee3b64c4d7240066fa10
#
_entry.id   192f9225bcc6ee3b64c4d7240066fa10
#
_cell.length_a   1.000
_cell.length_b   1.000
_cell.length_c   1.000
_cell.angle_alpha   90.00
_cell.angle_beta   90.00
_cell.angle_gamma   90.00
#
_symmetry.space_group_name_H-M   'P 1'
#
loop_
_entity.id
_entity.type
_entity.pdbx_description
1 polymer ?
#
loop_
_entity_poly.entity_id
_entity_poly.type
_entity_poly.pdbx_seq_one_letter_code
_entity_poly.pdbx_strand_id
1 'polypeptide(L)'
;MIHARDVSSSWKSIPWPRVFGGEIIADRLFLRSALIRKDLLPLYARMPLTYALRTAEDAARADRREAPLNADGIDFDQGWCLKPADSSNAFGIRFCKDGALEACFAAARADDERTLWVAQRNIPSMPLLGQHKFHLRLLVLVVGDLDCFLFDDARVLVSPVPMTDETEHARITNRSFNEAHASYDAATHNQSLRACDALPGAALLKQARGLISDVAKRLSKADALRRGADGVPPPPASGKRHFFALPNAWELFGVDAMVTPAGMLTLLEFNPEPSMGMWGQSKSDILRGKCPVGDGVPRSDDKRVGFTKVYSKRFEAALAAARAERAARVTPPAPGPAPAPSALARGFAALRERSGAPGPPPAA
;
A
#
# COMPACT_ATOMS: atom_id res chain seq x y z
N MET A 1 17.01 1.68 28.30
CA MET A 1 15.63 2.02 28.70
C MET A 1 15.26 3.29 27.96
N ILE A 2 14.53 3.17 26.85
CA ILE A 2 14.13 4.31 26.03
C ILE A 2 12.80 4.76 26.58
N HIS A 3 12.82 5.87 27.30
CA HIS A 3 11.58 6.55 27.66
C HIS A 3 10.95 7.04 26.36
N ALA A 4 9.78 6.50 26.02
CA ALA A 4 8.87 7.09 25.04
C ALA A 4 8.35 8.41 25.61
N ARG A 5 9.22 9.41 25.71
CA ARG A 5 8.82 10.77 26.03
C ARG A 5 8.42 11.43 24.72
N ASP A 6 7.18 11.79 24.66
CA ASP A 6 6.58 12.89 23.92
C ASP A 6 7.40 13.40 22.76
N VAL A 7 7.32 12.71 21.66
CA VAL A 7 7.91 13.26 20.48
C VAL A 7 6.82 13.50 19.45
N SER A 8 6.11 14.60 19.62
CA SER A 8 5.60 15.37 18.46
C SER A 8 6.78 16.06 17.78
N SER A 9 7.94 15.40 17.69
CA SER A 9 9.08 15.94 17.00
C SER A 9 8.84 15.85 15.50
N SER A 10 8.99 16.97 14.81
CA SER A 10 9.01 16.97 13.37
C SER A 10 10.03 15.94 12.90
N TRP A 11 9.82 15.28 11.78
CA TRP A 11 10.79 14.34 11.19
C TRP A 11 12.23 14.89 11.16
N LYS A 12 12.37 16.21 10.98
CA LYS A 12 13.66 16.91 10.95
C LYS A 12 14.39 16.96 12.29
N SER A 13 13.68 16.86 13.41
CA SER A 13 14.29 16.93 14.76
C SER A 13 14.74 15.58 15.29
N ILE A 14 14.51 14.49 14.56
CA ILE A 14 14.96 13.15 14.95
C ILE A 14 16.48 13.07 14.75
N PRO A 15 17.25 12.65 15.75
CA PRO A 15 18.70 12.46 15.62
C PRO A 15 19.01 11.17 14.88
N TRP A 16 18.79 11.15 13.57
CA TRP A 16 18.90 9.99 12.69
C TRP A 16 20.21 9.22 12.84
N PRO A 17 21.41 9.85 13.00
CA PRO A 17 22.62 9.09 13.25
C PRO A 17 22.53 8.13 14.43
N ARG A 18 21.88 8.52 15.54
CA ARG A 18 21.68 7.69 16.71
C ARG A 18 20.64 6.58 16.47
N VAL A 19 19.63 6.85 15.62
CA VAL A 19 18.69 5.82 15.17
C VAL A 19 19.43 4.78 14.32
N PHE A 20 20.24 5.20 13.37
CA PHE A 20 21.07 4.29 12.56
C PHE A 20 22.04 3.46 13.38
N GLY A 21 22.62 4.04 14.44
CA GLY A 21 23.48 3.34 15.38
C GLY A 21 22.76 2.38 16.31
N GLY A 22 21.42 2.32 16.27
CA GLY A 22 20.61 1.47 17.15
C GLY A 22 20.50 1.96 18.59
N GLU A 23 20.97 3.18 18.88
CA GLU A 23 20.95 3.75 20.23
C GLU A 23 19.57 4.17 20.70
N ILE A 24 18.71 4.58 19.77
CA ILE A 24 17.36 5.07 20.05
C ILE A 24 16.35 4.49 19.04
N ILE A 25 15.09 4.48 19.45
CA ILE A 25 13.95 4.12 18.60
C ILE A 25 13.30 5.40 18.05
N ALA A 26 13.00 5.42 16.75
CA ALA A 26 12.25 6.50 16.12
C ALA A 26 10.77 6.14 15.98
N ASP A 27 9.89 7.11 16.24
CA ASP A 27 8.45 7.01 16.00
C ASP A 27 8.05 7.50 14.59
N ARG A 28 9.02 7.53 13.68
CA ARG A 28 8.90 7.87 12.26
C ARG A 28 9.80 6.97 11.43
N LEU A 29 9.35 6.64 10.24
CA LEU A 29 10.20 5.98 9.25
C LEU A 29 11.16 7.00 8.62
N PHE A 30 12.43 6.61 8.46
CA PHE A 30 13.46 7.50 7.90
C PHE A 30 13.11 7.89 6.47
N LEU A 31 12.79 6.93 5.62
CA LEU A 31 12.43 7.17 4.22
C LEU A 31 11.06 6.55 3.93
N ARG A 32 10.05 7.40 3.88
CA ARG A 32 8.63 7.04 3.78
C ARG A 32 7.91 7.66 2.59
N SER A 33 8.63 8.35 1.70
CA SER A 33 8.02 9.08 0.58
C SER A 33 7.21 8.19 -0.35
N ALA A 34 7.56 6.91 -0.47
CA ALA A 34 6.76 5.91 -1.21
C ALA A 34 5.31 5.76 -0.69
N LEU A 35 5.07 6.04 0.58
CA LEU A 35 3.75 5.95 1.19
C LEU A 35 3.02 7.30 1.18
N ILE A 36 3.70 8.38 1.59
CA ILE A 36 3.04 9.65 1.89
C ILE A 36 2.94 10.60 0.70
N ARG A 37 3.68 10.37 -0.37
CA ARG A 37 3.64 11.22 -1.57
C ARG A 37 2.68 10.65 -2.60
N LYS A 38 1.73 11.48 -3.03
CA LYS A 38 0.67 11.10 -3.98
C LYS A 38 1.21 10.72 -5.36
N ASP A 39 2.37 11.26 -5.77
CA ASP A 39 3.05 10.92 -7.03
C ASP A 39 3.86 9.61 -6.98
N LEU A 40 4.22 9.15 -5.79
CA LEU A 40 5.04 7.95 -5.62
C LEU A 40 4.24 6.72 -5.17
N LEU A 41 3.19 6.91 -4.39
CA LEU A 41 2.36 5.81 -3.87
C LEU A 41 1.82 4.88 -4.97
N PRO A 42 1.40 5.38 -6.16
CA PRO A 42 0.92 4.52 -7.25
C PRO A 42 1.94 3.50 -7.77
N LEU A 43 3.23 3.74 -7.53
CA LEU A 43 4.29 2.79 -7.88
C LEU A 43 4.32 1.55 -6.95
N TYR A 44 3.71 1.67 -5.77
CA TYR A 44 3.76 0.67 -4.70
C TYR A 44 2.38 0.16 -4.26
N ALA A 45 1.31 0.73 -4.78
CA ALA A 45 -0.05 0.40 -4.39
C ALA A 45 -0.96 0.21 -5.60
N ARG A 46 -1.96 -0.66 -5.48
CA ARG A 46 -3.11 -0.67 -6.37
C ARG A 46 -4.06 0.42 -5.91
N MET A 47 -4.29 1.40 -6.76
CA MET A 47 -5.13 2.56 -6.48
C MET A 47 -5.70 3.10 -7.78
N PRO A 48 -6.62 4.07 -7.77
CA PRO A 48 -7.12 4.70 -8.98
C PRO A 48 -5.98 5.21 -9.85
N LEU A 49 -6.14 5.12 -11.17
CA LEU A 49 -5.15 5.60 -12.12
C LEU A 49 -4.70 7.01 -11.75
N THR A 50 -3.39 7.20 -11.59
CA THR A 50 -2.81 8.44 -11.09
C THR A 50 -1.61 8.82 -11.92
N TYR A 51 -1.58 10.05 -12.41
CA TYR A 51 -0.47 10.63 -13.15
C TYR A 51 0.17 11.78 -12.37
N ALA A 52 1.48 11.82 -12.36
CA ALA A 52 2.23 13.00 -11.89
C ALA A 52 2.29 14.04 -13.01
N LEU A 53 1.91 15.27 -12.69
CA LEU A 53 1.84 16.40 -13.65
C LEU A 53 2.84 17.48 -13.24
N ARG A 54 3.72 17.86 -14.15
CA ARG A 54 4.66 18.98 -14.01
C ARG A 54 4.40 20.07 -15.04
N THR A 55 3.87 19.70 -16.17
CA THR A 55 3.63 20.56 -17.35
C THR A 55 2.21 20.40 -17.86
N ALA A 56 1.73 21.38 -18.64
CA ALA A 56 0.46 21.29 -19.34
C ALA A 56 0.42 20.09 -20.30
N GLU A 57 1.56 19.74 -20.92
CA GLU A 57 1.67 18.57 -21.78
C GLU A 57 1.45 17.25 -21.01
N ASP A 58 1.93 17.16 -19.75
CA ASP A 58 1.64 15.99 -18.92
C ASP A 58 0.13 15.86 -18.68
N ALA A 59 -0.57 16.97 -18.42
CA ALA A 59 -2.01 16.98 -18.21
C ALA A 59 -2.76 16.58 -19.49
N ALA A 60 -2.42 17.18 -20.64
CA ALA A 60 -2.99 16.84 -21.92
C ALA A 60 -2.75 15.37 -22.32
N ARG A 61 -1.58 14.81 -21.98
CA ARG A 61 -1.25 13.40 -22.21
C ARG A 61 -2.06 12.47 -21.30
N ALA A 62 -2.24 12.84 -20.03
CA ALA A 62 -3.05 12.08 -19.09
C ALA A 62 -4.52 12.03 -19.54
N ASP A 63 -5.05 13.15 -20.01
CA ASP A 63 -6.44 13.30 -20.45
C ASP A 63 -6.75 12.51 -21.74
N ARG A 64 -5.77 12.43 -22.66
CA ARG A 64 -5.90 11.66 -23.93
C ARG A 64 -5.73 10.15 -23.77
N ARG A 65 -5.13 9.69 -22.66
CA ARG A 65 -5.03 8.26 -22.41
C ARG A 65 -6.40 7.74 -21.98
N GLU A 66 -6.96 6.86 -22.81
CA GLU A 66 -8.09 6.03 -22.36
C GLU A 66 -7.72 5.41 -21.01
N ALA A 67 -8.57 5.65 -20.02
CA ALA A 67 -8.36 4.99 -18.74
C ALA A 67 -8.45 3.49 -18.99
N PRO A 68 -7.39 2.71 -18.80
CA PRO A 68 -7.53 1.28 -18.85
C PRO A 68 -8.59 0.93 -17.82
N LEU A 69 -9.59 0.16 -18.22
CA LEU A 69 -10.47 -0.53 -17.27
C LEU A 69 -9.52 -1.15 -16.23
N ASN A 70 -9.71 -0.84 -14.96
CA ASN A 70 -8.98 -1.53 -13.92
C ASN A 70 -9.15 -3.03 -14.16
N ALA A 71 -8.16 -3.82 -13.77
CA ALA A 71 -8.28 -5.27 -13.69
C ALA A 71 -9.55 -5.72 -12.93
N ASP A 72 -10.13 -4.82 -12.15
CA ASP A 72 -11.34 -5.00 -11.33
C ASP A 72 -12.63 -4.52 -12.03
N GLY A 73 -12.58 -4.07 -13.31
CA GLY A 73 -13.76 -3.64 -14.08
C GLY A 73 -14.45 -2.37 -13.57
N ILE A 74 -13.77 -1.53 -12.80
CA ILE A 74 -14.34 -0.28 -12.27
C ILE A 74 -14.38 0.75 -13.39
N ASP A 75 -15.58 1.21 -13.73
CA ASP A 75 -15.80 2.33 -14.63
C ASP A 75 -15.42 3.65 -13.94
N PHE A 76 -14.48 4.38 -14.53
CA PHE A 76 -13.98 5.66 -14.01
C PHE A 76 -14.59 6.89 -14.69
N ASP A 77 -15.81 6.82 -15.14
CA ASP A 77 -16.47 7.85 -15.96
C ASP A 77 -16.75 9.18 -15.25
N GLN A 78 -15.99 9.52 -14.21
CA GLN A 78 -16.24 10.73 -13.43
C GLN A 78 -15.12 11.78 -13.50
N GLY A 79 -14.28 11.76 -14.52
CA GLY A 79 -13.20 12.73 -14.70
C GLY A 79 -12.03 12.54 -13.72
N TRP A 80 -11.40 13.64 -13.35
CA TRP A 80 -10.18 13.67 -12.58
C TRP A 80 -10.32 14.41 -11.26
N CYS A 81 -9.61 13.94 -10.26
CA CYS A 81 -9.33 14.65 -9.03
C CYS A 81 -7.88 15.16 -9.08
N LEU A 82 -7.69 16.45 -9.31
CA LEU A 82 -6.40 17.11 -9.35
C LEU A 82 -6.00 17.56 -7.94
N LYS A 83 -4.78 17.25 -7.51
CA LYS A 83 -4.27 17.53 -6.14
C LYS A 83 -2.81 17.94 -6.19
N PRO A 84 -2.33 18.84 -5.34
CA PRO A 84 -0.90 19.00 -5.11
C PRO A 84 -0.30 17.71 -4.55
N ALA A 85 0.87 17.31 -5.04
CA ALA A 85 1.48 16.01 -4.68
C ALA A 85 1.87 15.89 -3.19
N ASP A 86 2.15 17.01 -2.54
CA ASP A 86 2.64 17.13 -1.16
C ASP A 86 1.64 17.83 -0.21
N SER A 87 0.36 17.92 -0.60
CA SER A 87 -0.70 18.55 0.20
C SER A 87 -1.36 17.57 1.17
N SER A 88 -1.98 18.12 2.20
CA SER A 88 -2.83 17.43 3.18
C SER A 88 -4.14 18.20 3.41
N ASN A 89 -5.07 17.62 4.18
CA ASN A 89 -6.33 18.25 4.60
C ASN A 89 -7.19 18.77 3.44
N ALA A 90 -7.25 18.04 2.34
CA ALA A 90 -7.99 18.40 1.13
C ALA A 90 -7.53 19.71 0.45
N PHE A 91 -6.40 20.29 0.88
CA PHE A 91 -5.92 21.55 0.32
C PHE A 91 -5.61 21.41 -1.17
N GLY A 92 -6.17 22.35 -1.97
CA GLY A 92 -5.93 22.46 -3.41
C GLY A 92 -6.55 21.35 -4.26
N ILE A 93 -7.47 20.54 -3.72
CA ILE A 93 -8.20 19.55 -4.50
C ILE A 93 -9.14 20.25 -5.48
N ARG A 94 -9.11 19.82 -6.75
CA ARG A 94 -10.02 20.27 -7.80
C ARG A 94 -10.57 19.07 -8.55
N PHE A 95 -11.82 19.15 -8.95
CA PHE A 95 -12.48 18.13 -9.75
C PHE A 95 -12.61 18.63 -11.19
N CYS A 96 -12.07 17.86 -12.12
CA CYS A 96 -12.04 18.20 -13.54
C CYS A 96 -12.85 17.14 -14.31
N LYS A 97 -13.62 17.58 -15.30
CA LYS A 97 -14.28 16.67 -16.25
C LYS A 97 -13.23 16.07 -17.19
N ASP A 98 -13.54 14.95 -17.83
CA ASP A 98 -12.74 14.40 -18.93
C ASP A 98 -12.66 15.44 -20.07
N GLY A 99 -11.50 15.56 -20.69
CA GLY A 99 -11.21 16.57 -21.70
C GLY A 99 -10.90 17.98 -21.16
N ALA A 100 -10.99 18.21 -19.82
CA ALA A 100 -10.75 19.50 -19.21
C ALA A 100 -9.52 19.53 -18.28
N LEU A 101 -8.76 18.44 -18.17
CA LEU A 101 -7.66 18.33 -17.19
C LEU A 101 -6.56 19.37 -17.44
N GLU A 102 -6.21 19.65 -18.69
CA GLU A 102 -5.20 20.65 -19.04
C GLU A 102 -5.60 22.06 -18.55
N ALA A 103 -6.83 22.49 -18.85
CA ALA A 103 -7.34 23.78 -18.42
C ALA A 103 -7.44 23.88 -16.89
N CYS A 104 -7.89 22.79 -16.24
CA CYS A 104 -7.98 22.69 -14.79
C CYS A 104 -6.58 22.78 -14.13
N PHE A 105 -5.59 22.11 -14.71
CA PHE A 105 -4.20 22.17 -14.25
C PHE A 105 -3.59 23.55 -14.42
N ALA A 106 -3.84 24.23 -15.57
CA ALA A 106 -3.39 25.62 -15.80
C ALA A 106 -3.97 26.58 -14.75
N ALA A 107 -5.28 26.48 -14.48
CA ALA A 107 -5.93 27.27 -13.45
C ALA A 107 -5.39 26.96 -12.05
N ALA A 108 -5.14 25.69 -11.73
CA ALA A 108 -4.57 25.30 -10.44
C ALA A 108 -3.17 25.86 -10.24
N ARG A 109 -2.34 25.88 -11.31
CA ARG A 109 -0.99 26.46 -11.30
C ARG A 109 -0.97 27.99 -11.18
N ALA A 110 -1.98 28.66 -11.66
CA ALA A 110 -2.12 30.11 -11.50
C ALA A 110 -2.40 30.50 -10.03
N ASP A 111 -3.14 29.67 -9.30
CA ASP A 111 -3.50 29.91 -7.90
C ASP A 111 -2.47 29.36 -6.90
N ASP A 112 -1.64 28.41 -7.30
CA ASP A 112 -0.66 27.75 -6.42
C ASP A 112 0.63 27.44 -7.20
N GLU A 113 1.74 28.02 -6.78
CA GLU A 113 3.06 27.92 -7.40
C GLU A 113 3.70 26.52 -7.32
N ARG A 114 3.07 25.57 -6.67
CA ARG A 114 3.59 24.20 -6.58
C ARG A 114 3.85 23.60 -7.94
N THR A 115 5.02 23.02 -8.09
CA THR A 115 5.49 22.51 -9.38
C THR A 115 5.06 21.08 -9.68
N LEU A 116 4.57 20.36 -8.67
CA LEU A 116 4.19 18.94 -8.81
C LEU A 116 2.78 18.70 -8.32
N TRP A 117 1.94 18.26 -9.23
CA TRP A 117 0.56 17.88 -9.00
C TRP A 117 0.34 16.41 -9.36
N VAL A 118 -0.77 15.86 -8.95
CA VAL A 118 -1.26 14.55 -9.40
C VAL A 118 -2.69 14.66 -9.91
N ALA A 119 -2.94 14.07 -11.07
CA ALA A 119 -4.29 13.79 -11.54
C ALA A 119 -4.62 12.34 -11.23
N GLN A 120 -5.59 12.13 -10.36
CA GLN A 120 -6.10 10.81 -10.00
C GLN A 120 -7.50 10.64 -10.55
N ARG A 121 -7.79 9.50 -11.18
CA ARG A 121 -9.16 9.21 -11.61
C ARG A 121 -10.10 9.32 -10.41
N ASN A 122 -11.16 10.12 -10.58
CA ASN A 122 -12.24 10.18 -9.63
C ASN A 122 -13.04 8.88 -9.72
N ILE A 123 -13.19 8.20 -8.61
CA ILE A 123 -13.95 6.94 -8.56
C ILE A 123 -15.30 7.15 -7.91
N PRO A 124 -16.34 6.50 -8.42
CA PRO A 124 -17.63 6.54 -7.77
C PRO A 124 -17.55 5.93 -6.37
N SER A 125 -18.24 6.53 -5.42
CA SER A 125 -18.39 6.01 -4.08
C SER A 125 -19.70 5.24 -3.97
N MET A 126 -19.70 4.14 -3.21
CA MET A 126 -20.95 3.58 -2.71
C MET A 126 -21.71 4.68 -1.95
N PRO A 127 -23.02 4.87 -2.19
CA PRO A 127 -23.78 5.84 -1.42
C PRO A 127 -24.03 5.35 0.02
N LEU A 128 -24.07 6.28 0.96
CA LEU A 128 -24.37 6.04 2.37
C LEU A 128 -25.29 7.16 2.88
N LEU A 129 -26.08 6.90 3.91
CA LEU A 129 -26.93 7.90 4.59
C LEU A 129 -27.74 8.80 3.61
N GLY A 130 -28.54 8.21 2.73
CA GLY A 130 -29.35 8.98 1.79
C GLY A 130 -28.55 9.63 0.65
N GLN A 131 -27.64 8.90 0.02
CA GLN A 131 -26.84 9.29 -1.14
C GLN A 131 -25.61 10.15 -0.81
N HIS A 132 -25.09 10.11 0.42
CA HIS A 132 -23.87 10.81 0.79
C HIS A 132 -22.62 10.01 0.38
N LYS A 133 -21.60 10.71 -0.07
CA LYS A 133 -20.27 10.15 -0.32
C LYS A 133 -19.58 9.85 1.01
N PHE A 134 -18.78 8.78 1.05
CA PHE A 134 -17.96 8.47 2.21
C PHE A 134 -16.65 7.81 1.82
N HIS A 135 -15.69 7.82 2.73
CA HIS A 135 -14.51 6.99 2.67
C HIS A 135 -14.20 6.38 4.05
N LEU A 136 -13.35 5.38 4.08
CA LEU A 136 -12.85 4.80 5.32
C LEU A 136 -11.49 5.39 5.67
N ARG A 137 -11.33 5.85 6.91
CA ARG A 137 -10.06 6.16 7.53
C ARG A 137 -9.61 4.97 8.35
N LEU A 138 -8.60 4.26 7.91
CA LEU A 138 -7.95 3.15 8.58
C LEU A 138 -6.76 3.65 9.41
N LEU A 139 -6.34 2.90 10.45
CA LEU A 139 -5.04 3.10 11.10
C LEU A 139 -4.13 1.92 10.78
N VAL A 140 -2.95 2.24 10.27
CA VAL A 140 -1.92 1.26 9.93
C VAL A 140 -0.63 1.58 10.68
N LEU A 141 -0.16 0.64 11.47
CA LEU A 141 1.10 0.72 12.16
C LEU A 141 2.15 -0.08 11.39
N VAL A 142 3.24 0.59 11.03
CA VAL A 142 4.41 -0.03 10.38
C VAL A 142 5.56 -0.06 11.39
N VAL A 143 6.19 -1.21 11.57
CA VAL A 143 7.22 -1.42 12.60
C VAL A 143 8.43 -2.12 12.03
N GLY A 144 9.59 -1.65 12.37
CA GLY A 144 10.87 -2.31 12.12
C GLY A 144 11.08 -2.71 10.66
N ASP A 145 11.46 -3.95 10.44
CA ASP A 145 11.73 -4.53 9.12
C ASP A 145 10.45 -4.75 8.27
N LEU A 146 9.50 -3.80 8.35
CA LEU A 146 8.25 -3.82 7.58
C LEU A 146 7.25 -4.87 8.11
N ASP A 147 7.08 -4.94 9.41
CA ASP A 147 5.90 -5.56 9.99
C ASP A 147 4.73 -4.54 9.94
N CYS A 148 3.62 -4.91 9.33
CA CYS A 148 2.44 -4.05 9.20
C CYS A 148 1.27 -4.60 10.01
N PHE A 149 0.61 -3.70 10.73
CA PHE A 149 -0.56 -4.01 11.55
C PHE A 149 -1.70 -3.08 11.16
N LEU A 150 -2.89 -3.63 11.00
CA LEU A 150 -4.13 -2.88 10.79
C LEU A 150 -4.91 -2.83 12.10
N PHE A 151 -5.39 -1.65 12.48
CA PHE A 151 -6.33 -1.50 13.58
C PHE A 151 -7.67 -2.15 13.22
N ASP A 152 -8.28 -2.87 14.18
CA ASP A 152 -9.47 -3.69 13.91
C ASP A 152 -10.78 -2.90 13.83
N ASP A 153 -10.69 -1.59 13.66
CA ASP A 153 -11.80 -0.71 13.37
C ASP A 153 -11.36 0.35 12.34
N ALA A 154 -12.32 1.06 11.77
CA ALA A 154 -12.08 2.19 10.88
C ALA A 154 -13.06 3.32 11.21
N ARG A 155 -12.74 4.54 10.80
CA ARG A 155 -13.73 5.63 10.79
C ARG A 155 -14.37 5.72 9.42
N VAL A 156 -15.68 5.82 9.43
CA VAL A 156 -16.50 6.10 8.25
C VAL A 156 -16.67 7.61 8.20
N LEU A 157 -15.98 8.27 7.28
CA LEU A 157 -16.01 9.72 7.11
C LEU A 157 -16.99 10.06 5.97
N VAL A 158 -18.11 10.66 6.32
CA VAL A 158 -19.24 10.91 5.42
C VAL A 158 -19.29 12.40 5.06
N SER A 159 -19.63 12.73 3.81
CA SER A 159 -19.89 14.12 3.42
C SER A 159 -21.14 14.67 4.12
N PRO A 160 -21.18 15.95 4.48
CA PRO A 160 -22.34 16.53 5.19
C PRO A 160 -23.57 16.74 4.28
N VAL A 161 -23.39 16.66 2.97
CA VAL A 161 -24.45 16.85 1.97
C VAL A 161 -24.46 15.69 0.97
N PRO A 162 -25.60 15.39 0.33
CA PRO A 162 -25.71 14.29 -0.61
C PRO A 162 -24.91 14.54 -1.90
N MET A 163 -24.56 13.47 -2.62
CA MET A 163 -23.80 13.53 -3.89
C MET A 163 -24.54 14.22 -5.03
N THR A 164 -25.84 14.45 -4.89
CA THR A 164 -26.66 15.25 -5.81
C THR A 164 -26.40 16.75 -5.68
N ASP A 165 -25.79 17.17 -4.58
CA ASP A 165 -25.31 18.54 -4.39
C ASP A 165 -24.04 18.75 -5.21
N GLU A 166 -23.94 19.86 -5.92
CA GLU A 166 -22.78 20.15 -6.79
C GLU A 166 -21.62 20.82 -6.05
N THR A 167 -21.75 21.02 -4.73
CA THR A 167 -20.72 21.67 -3.91
C THR A 167 -19.51 20.75 -3.67
N GLU A 168 -18.41 21.36 -3.28
CA GLU A 168 -17.21 20.60 -2.87
C GLU A 168 -17.47 19.73 -1.64
N HIS A 169 -18.38 20.14 -0.75
CA HIS A 169 -18.78 19.37 0.43
C HIS A 169 -19.46 18.04 0.10
N ALA A 170 -20.09 17.91 -1.07
CA ALA A 170 -20.61 16.62 -1.55
C ALA A 170 -19.50 15.67 -2.06
N ARG A 171 -18.41 16.23 -2.53
CA ARG A 171 -17.31 15.50 -3.20
C ARG A 171 -16.15 15.19 -2.27
N ILE A 172 -15.86 16.08 -1.31
CA ILE A 172 -14.78 15.95 -0.34
C ILE A 172 -15.33 15.38 0.97
N THR A 173 -14.78 14.27 1.43
CA THR A 173 -15.20 13.60 2.66
C THR A 173 -14.20 13.79 3.80
N ASN A 174 -13.20 14.67 3.62
CA ASN A 174 -12.21 14.96 4.66
C ASN A 174 -12.90 15.70 5.83
N ARG A 175 -12.68 15.18 7.06
CA ARG A 175 -13.31 15.73 8.26
C ARG A 175 -12.99 17.21 8.47
N SER A 176 -11.71 17.60 8.42
CA SER A 176 -11.31 19.00 8.70
C SER A 176 -11.86 20.00 7.68
N PHE A 177 -12.16 19.56 6.47
CA PHE A 177 -12.85 20.37 5.46
C PHE A 177 -14.34 20.53 5.77
N ASN A 178 -14.96 19.45 6.26
CA ASN A 178 -16.41 19.40 6.44
C ASN A 178 -16.89 19.89 7.81
N GLU A 179 -16.03 19.95 8.84
CA GLU A 179 -16.40 20.39 10.18
C GLU A 179 -16.98 21.82 10.23
N ALA A 180 -16.64 22.67 9.28
CA ALA A 180 -17.16 24.03 9.18
C ALA A 180 -18.56 24.11 8.51
N HIS A 181 -19.04 23.04 7.90
CA HIS A 181 -20.34 23.03 7.21
C HIS A 181 -21.49 22.92 8.20
N ALA A 182 -22.56 23.73 8.01
CA ALA A 182 -23.69 23.80 8.93
C ALA A 182 -24.43 22.46 9.13
N SER A 183 -24.43 21.59 8.13
CA SER A 183 -25.04 20.26 8.20
C SER A 183 -24.10 19.18 8.78
N TYR A 184 -22.87 19.53 9.19
CA TYR A 184 -21.94 18.55 9.75
C TYR A 184 -22.31 18.21 11.19
N ASP A 185 -22.50 16.93 11.46
CA ASP A 185 -22.64 16.36 12.79
C ASP A 185 -21.61 15.23 12.98
N ALA A 186 -20.77 15.38 13.98
CA ALA A 186 -19.68 14.43 14.22
C ALA A 186 -20.18 13.01 14.56
N ALA A 187 -21.34 12.87 15.18
CA ALA A 187 -21.90 11.57 15.51
C ALA A 187 -22.36 10.80 14.27
N THR A 188 -22.85 11.52 13.27
CA THR A 188 -23.34 10.94 12.00
C THR A 188 -22.23 10.84 10.94
N HIS A 189 -21.38 11.87 10.85
CA HIS A 189 -20.39 11.99 9.76
C HIS A 189 -18.99 11.47 10.10
N ASN A 190 -18.79 10.95 11.32
CA ASN A 190 -17.55 10.32 11.76
C ASN A 190 -17.83 9.09 12.65
N GLN A 191 -18.36 8.03 12.08
CA GLN A 191 -18.76 6.84 12.81
C GLN A 191 -17.65 5.80 12.88
N SER A 192 -17.69 4.91 13.90
CA SER A 192 -16.96 3.67 13.88
C SER A 192 -17.56 2.73 12.81
N LEU A 193 -16.71 2.09 12.02
CA LEU A 193 -17.16 1.08 11.04
C LEU A 193 -17.88 -0.10 11.71
N ARG A 194 -17.47 -0.45 12.95
CA ARG A 194 -18.13 -1.51 13.73
C ARG A 194 -19.53 -1.14 14.19
N ALA A 195 -19.81 0.15 14.34
CA ALA A 195 -21.11 0.68 14.74
C ALA A 195 -21.98 1.09 13.54
N CYS A 196 -21.47 0.97 12.32
CA CYS A 196 -22.18 1.34 11.10
C CYS A 196 -22.87 0.11 10.49
N ASP A 197 -24.11 -0.14 10.88
CA ASP A 197 -24.89 -1.30 10.41
C ASP A 197 -25.16 -1.27 8.90
N ALA A 198 -25.08 -0.10 8.27
CA ALA A 198 -25.28 0.07 6.83
C ALA A 198 -24.12 -0.49 5.98
N LEU A 199 -22.99 -0.84 6.59
CA LEU A 199 -21.80 -1.33 5.90
C LEU A 199 -21.39 -2.73 6.35
N PRO A 200 -20.90 -3.59 5.44
CA PRO A 200 -20.40 -4.92 5.78
C PRO A 200 -19.00 -4.82 6.41
N GLY A 201 -18.92 -4.27 7.63
CA GLY A 201 -17.67 -3.88 8.29
C GLY A 201 -16.60 -4.97 8.32
N ALA A 202 -16.98 -6.23 8.66
CA ALA A 202 -16.02 -7.35 8.68
C ALA A 202 -15.42 -7.66 7.30
N ALA A 203 -16.25 -7.58 6.24
CA ALA A 203 -15.77 -7.80 4.86
C ALA A 203 -14.85 -6.66 4.40
N LEU A 204 -15.18 -5.41 4.72
CA LEU A 204 -14.35 -4.25 4.40
C LEU A 204 -13.00 -4.29 5.14
N LEU A 205 -12.98 -4.67 6.43
CA LEU A 205 -11.72 -4.86 7.16
C LEU A 205 -10.88 -6.01 6.58
N LYS A 206 -11.50 -7.08 6.11
CA LYS A 206 -10.79 -8.16 5.40
C LYS A 206 -10.15 -7.65 4.10
N GLN A 207 -10.87 -6.85 3.32
CA GLN A 207 -10.32 -6.21 2.12
C GLN A 207 -9.17 -5.25 2.47
N ALA A 208 -9.32 -4.44 3.52
CA ALA A 208 -8.28 -3.53 4.00
C ALA A 208 -6.99 -4.28 4.37
N ARG A 209 -7.09 -5.43 5.06
CA ARG A 209 -5.93 -6.29 5.34
C ARG A 209 -5.22 -6.72 4.06
N GLY A 210 -5.98 -7.10 3.04
CA GLY A 210 -5.43 -7.46 1.71
C GLY A 210 -4.70 -6.31 1.04
N LEU A 211 -5.31 -5.12 1.02
CA LEU A 211 -4.69 -3.92 0.44
C LEU A 211 -3.38 -3.54 1.13
N ILE A 212 -3.35 -3.50 2.46
CA ILE A 212 -2.14 -3.15 3.22
C ILE A 212 -1.05 -4.21 3.03
N SER A 213 -1.42 -5.50 3.03
CA SER A 213 -0.49 -6.59 2.74
C SER A 213 0.12 -6.47 1.34
N ASP A 214 -0.66 -6.11 0.31
CA ASP A 214 -0.17 -5.92 -1.06
C ASP A 214 0.82 -4.75 -1.15
N VAL A 215 0.51 -3.61 -0.53
CA VAL A 215 1.43 -2.47 -0.44
C VAL A 215 2.75 -2.88 0.22
N ALA A 216 2.69 -3.54 1.37
CA ALA A 216 3.86 -3.98 2.11
C ALA A 216 4.72 -4.96 1.29
N LYS A 217 4.11 -5.91 0.57
CA LYS A 217 4.80 -6.83 -0.34
C LYS A 217 5.53 -6.08 -1.47
N ARG A 218 4.91 -5.07 -2.05
CA ARG A 218 5.53 -4.25 -3.11
C ARG A 218 6.69 -3.42 -2.58
N LEU A 219 6.54 -2.80 -1.40
CA LEU A 219 7.62 -2.09 -0.73
C LEU A 219 8.79 -3.02 -0.39
N SER A 220 8.51 -4.21 0.12
CA SER A 220 9.53 -5.22 0.44
C SER A 220 10.30 -5.68 -0.80
N LYS A 221 9.62 -5.89 -1.93
CA LYS A 221 10.28 -6.23 -3.21
C LYS A 221 11.19 -5.10 -3.69
N ALA A 222 10.71 -3.85 -3.62
CA ALA A 222 11.50 -2.70 -4.01
C ALA A 222 12.74 -2.52 -3.13
N ASP A 223 12.63 -2.79 -1.82
CA ASP A 223 13.75 -2.78 -0.89
C ASP A 223 14.73 -3.96 -1.15
N ALA A 224 14.20 -5.15 -1.43
CA ALA A 224 15.00 -6.34 -1.74
C ALA A 224 15.80 -6.19 -3.05
N LEU A 225 15.19 -5.60 -4.09
CA LEU A 225 15.87 -5.33 -5.37
C LEU A 225 16.99 -4.30 -5.21
N ARG A 226 17.01 -3.56 -4.11
CA ARG A 226 18.00 -2.52 -3.80
C ARG A 226 19.11 -2.99 -2.84
N ARG A 227 18.93 -4.15 -2.21
CA ARG A 227 19.97 -4.81 -1.42
C ARG A 227 20.62 -5.85 -2.34
N GLY A 228 21.83 -5.60 -2.82
CA GLY A 228 22.61 -6.59 -3.52
C GLY A 228 22.81 -7.85 -2.67
N ALA A 229 23.29 -8.94 -3.27
CA ALA A 229 23.57 -10.20 -2.57
C ALA A 229 24.57 -10.03 -1.39
N ASP A 230 25.35 -8.97 -1.41
CA ASP A 230 26.30 -8.53 -0.39
C ASP A 230 25.71 -7.59 0.68
N GLY A 231 24.39 -7.35 0.64
CA GLY A 231 23.70 -6.42 1.56
C GLY A 231 23.91 -4.94 1.25
N VAL A 232 24.75 -4.60 0.30
CA VAL A 232 24.94 -3.23 -0.19
C VAL A 232 23.91 -2.96 -1.27
N PRO A 233 23.04 -1.96 -1.10
CA PRO A 233 22.04 -1.67 -2.10
C PRO A 233 22.69 -1.12 -3.36
N PRO A 234 22.43 -1.69 -4.56
CA PRO A 234 22.83 -1.05 -5.80
C PRO A 234 22.19 0.35 -5.87
N PRO A 235 22.90 1.34 -6.44
CA PRO A 235 22.29 2.63 -6.67
C PRO A 235 21.06 2.41 -7.58
N PRO A 236 19.91 3.02 -7.24
CA PRO A 236 18.72 2.92 -8.11
C PRO A 236 19.03 3.51 -9.47
N ALA A 237 18.51 2.94 -10.53
CA ALA A 237 18.67 3.47 -11.88
C ALA A 237 18.24 4.94 -12.01
N SER A 238 17.34 5.43 -11.13
CA SER A 238 16.91 6.82 -11.02
C SER A 238 17.64 7.61 -9.92
N GLY A 239 18.59 7.03 -9.21
CA GLY A 239 19.35 7.69 -8.12
C GLY A 239 18.58 7.93 -6.82
N LYS A 240 17.25 7.72 -6.76
CA LYS A 240 16.45 8.08 -5.58
C LYS A 240 15.73 6.86 -4.98
N ARG A 241 15.95 6.62 -3.69
CA ARG A 241 15.14 5.69 -2.90
C ARG A 241 13.90 6.40 -2.39
N HIS A 242 12.80 5.67 -2.32
CA HIS A 242 11.51 6.21 -1.86
C HIS A 242 11.02 5.55 -0.57
N PHE A 243 11.61 4.43 -0.20
CA PHE A 243 11.29 3.71 1.03
C PHE A 243 12.54 3.05 1.63
N PHE A 244 12.64 3.08 2.95
CA PHE A 244 13.66 2.35 3.70
C PHE A 244 13.15 2.02 5.11
N ALA A 245 13.08 0.74 5.43
CA ALA A 245 12.70 0.25 6.75
C ALA A 245 13.95 0.14 7.65
N LEU A 246 13.85 0.65 8.87
CA LEU A 246 14.85 0.51 9.93
C LEU A 246 14.31 -0.38 11.03
N PRO A 247 15.09 -1.35 11.55
CA PRO A 247 14.62 -2.28 12.60
C PRO A 247 14.10 -1.60 13.86
N ASN A 248 14.64 -0.43 14.19
CA ASN A 248 14.31 0.36 15.37
C ASN A 248 13.50 1.63 15.05
N ALA A 249 12.68 1.56 14.03
CA ALA A 249 11.74 2.63 13.69
C ALA A 249 10.32 2.10 13.56
N TRP A 250 9.34 2.94 13.84
CA TRP A 250 7.93 2.63 13.62
C TRP A 250 7.16 3.90 13.28
N GLU A 251 6.01 3.76 12.63
CA GLU A 251 5.14 4.90 12.34
C GLU A 251 3.69 4.47 12.23
N LEU A 252 2.80 5.30 12.77
CA LEU A 252 1.36 5.16 12.63
C LEU A 252 0.86 6.06 11.49
N PHE A 253 0.14 5.45 10.55
CA PHE A 253 -0.46 6.13 9.40
C PHE A 253 -1.98 6.09 9.47
N GLY A 254 -2.62 7.19 9.05
CA GLY A 254 -4.01 7.19 8.61
C GLY A 254 -4.06 6.82 7.14
N VAL A 255 -4.86 5.83 6.78
CA VAL A 255 -4.97 5.38 5.40
C VAL A 255 -6.39 5.59 4.92
N ASP A 256 -6.54 6.33 3.82
CA ASP A 256 -7.83 6.61 3.23
C ASP A 256 -8.14 5.61 2.11
N ALA A 257 -9.33 5.04 2.18
CA ALA A 257 -9.81 4.10 1.18
C ALA A 257 -11.29 4.34 0.86
N MET A 258 -11.62 4.33 -0.42
CA MET A 258 -12.98 4.48 -0.93
C MET A 258 -13.64 3.12 -1.09
N VAL A 259 -14.93 3.04 -0.75
CA VAL A 259 -15.76 1.88 -1.09
C VAL A 259 -16.49 2.19 -2.39
N THR A 260 -16.24 1.41 -3.44
CA THR A 260 -16.90 1.56 -4.75
C THR A 260 -18.35 1.07 -4.70
N PRO A 261 -19.20 1.40 -5.67
CA PRO A 261 -20.56 0.87 -5.76
C PRO A 261 -20.64 -0.66 -5.79
N ALA A 262 -19.59 -1.33 -6.28
CA ALA A 262 -19.48 -2.80 -6.25
C ALA A 262 -19.05 -3.36 -4.87
N GLY A 263 -18.90 -2.51 -3.85
CA GLY A 263 -18.48 -2.92 -2.51
C GLY A 263 -16.97 -3.23 -2.39
N MET A 264 -16.17 -2.82 -3.39
CA MET A 264 -14.72 -3.01 -3.38
C MET A 264 -14.02 -1.84 -2.70
N LEU A 265 -13.06 -2.16 -1.84
CA LEU A 265 -12.24 -1.16 -1.17
C LEU A 265 -11.04 -0.78 -2.05
N THR A 266 -10.89 0.51 -2.32
CA THR A 266 -9.81 1.07 -3.15
C THR A 266 -9.01 2.08 -2.36
N LEU A 267 -7.69 1.92 -2.34
CA LEU A 267 -6.76 2.80 -1.63
C LEU A 267 -6.71 4.18 -2.30
N LEU A 268 -6.71 5.23 -1.49
CA LEU A 268 -6.56 6.62 -1.95
C LEU A 268 -5.22 7.23 -1.54
N GLU A 269 -4.87 7.21 -0.26
CA GLU A 269 -3.65 7.81 0.26
C GLU A 269 -3.23 7.27 1.63
N PHE A 270 -1.96 7.51 1.99
CA PHE A 270 -1.41 7.36 3.33
C PHE A 270 -1.10 8.73 3.91
N ASN A 271 -1.64 9.01 5.09
CA ASN A 271 -1.43 10.24 5.82
C ASN A 271 -0.48 9.98 7.00
N PRO A 272 0.70 10.61 7.05
CA PRO A 272 1.52 10.59 8.25
C PRO A 272 0.81 11.38 9.36
N GLU A 273 1.07 11.03 10.62
CA GLU A 273 0.54 11.76 11.77
C GLU A 273 -0.99 11.90 11.77
N PRO A 274 -1.75 10.78 11.74
CA PRO A 274 -3.20 10.86 11.67
C PRO A 274 -3.76 11.61 12.87
N SER A 275 -4.74 12.49 12.62
CA SER A 275 -5.49 13.15 13.70
C SER A 275 -6.21 12.12 14.56
N MET A 276 -5.88 12.06 15.84
CA MET A 276 -6.46 11.12 16.78
C MET A 276 -7.79 11.61 17.35
N GLY A 277 -8.12 12.89 17.21
CA GLY A 277 -9.38 13.47 17.68
C GLY A 277 -10.62 12.79 17.10
N MET A 278 -10.55 12.28 15.86
CA MET A 278 -11.66 11.52 15.28
C MET A 278 -11.91 10.14 15.92
N TRP A 279 -10.94 9.64 16.69
CA TRP A 279 -11.02 8.35 17.37
C TRP A 279 -11.48 8.49 18.84
N GLY A 280 -11.59 9.71 19.35
CA GLY A 280 -11.89 9.96 20.74
C GLY A 280 -10.82 9.45 21.72
N GLN A 281 -9.63 9.14 21.22
CA GLN A 281 -8.52 8.57 21.99
C GLN A 281 -7.20 9.22 21.55
N SER A 282 -6.23 9.32 22.47
CA SER A 282 -4.89 9.76 22.09
C SER A 282 -4.14 8.67 21.33
N LYS A 283 -3.11 9.06 20.56
CA LYS A 283 -2.19 8.11 19.90
C LYS A 283 -1.57 7.16 20.94
N SER A 284 -1.20 7.69 22.09
CA SER A 284 -0.62 6.93 23.20
C SER A 284 -1.58 5.88 23.76
N ASP A 285 -2.86 6.23 23.91
CA ASP A 285 -3.86 5.30 24.44
C ASP A 285 -4.15 4.16 23.46
N ILE A 286 -4.28 4.49 22.16
CA ILE A 286 -4.44 3.48 21.12
C ILE A 286 -3.25 2.52 21.09
N LEU A 287 -2.03 3.04 21.18
CA LEU A 287 -0.82 2.22 21.18
C LEU A 287 -0.66 1.43 22.48
N ARG A 288 -0.90 2.05 23.66
CA ARG A 288 -0.80 1.38 24.97
C ARG A 288 -1.83 0.28 25.15
N GLY A 289 -3.08 0.55 24.81
CA GLY A 289 -4.14 -0.45 24.93
C GLY A 289 -3.99 -1.62 23.96
N LYS A 290 -3.18 -1.49 22.92
CA LYS A 290 -3.13 -2.37 21.77
C LYS A 290 -1.74 -2.93 21.47
N CYS A 291 -0.71 -2.34 22.06
CA CYS A 291 0.67 -2.81 21.92
C CYS A 291 1.30 -2.98 23.31
N PRO A 292 2.14 -3.99 23.56
CA PRO A 292 2.89 -4.07 24.80
C PRO A 292 3.89 -2.94 24.85
N VAL A 293 3.72 -2.12 25.82
CA VAL A 293 4.69 -1.08 26.13
C VAL A 293 5.69 -1.64 27.12
N GLY A 294 6.72 -2.35 26.64
CA GLY A 294 7.93 -2.56 27.45
C GLY A 294 8.99 -1.54 27.07
N ASP A 295 9.20 -1.39 25.78
CA ASP A 295 10.33 -0.69 25.16
C ASP A 295 9.89 0.27 24.05
N GLY A 296 8.59 0.57 23.91
CA GLY A 296 8.05 1.52 22.93
C GLY A 296 7.93 0.98 21.51
N VAL A 297 8.36 -0.25 21.24
CA VAL A 297 8.19 -0.94 19.96
C VAL A 297 7.22 -2.10 20.12
N PRO A 298 6.15 -2.16 19.31
CA PRO A 298 5.24 -3.31 19.31
C PRO A 298 5.98 -4.57 18.88
N ARG A 299 5.92 -5.62 19.69
CA ARG A 299 6.53 -6.91 19.33
C ARG A 299 5.69 -7.64 18.29
N SER A 300 6.36 -8.26 17.34
CA SER A 300 5.74 -8.89 16.17
C SER A 300 4.78 -10.06 16.49
N ASP A 301 4.86 -10.63 17.67
CA ASP A 301 4.17 -11.88 18.02
C ASP A 301 2.92 -11.67 18.89
N ASP A 302 2.62 -10.43 19.27
CA ASP A 302 1.52 -10.12 20.15
C ASP A 302 0.16 -10.05 19.41
N LYS A 303 -0.70 -11.01 19.70
CA LYS A 303 -2.13 -10.93 19.37
C LYS A 303 -2.80 -9.93 20.31
N ARG A 304 -2.70 -8.61 20.01
CA ARG A 304 -3.31 -7.61 20.88
C ARG A 304 -4.65 -7.13 20.38
N VAL A 305 -5.49 -6.87 21.33
CA VAL A 305 -6.82 -6.31 21.11
C VAL A 305 -6.68 -5.00 20.33
N GLY A 306 -7.07 -5.01 19.06
CA GLY A 306 -7.22 -3.84 18.22
C GLY A 306 -6.21 -3.63 17.10
N PHE A 307 -5.10 -4.36 17.04
CA PHE A 307 -4.23 -4.41 15.88
C PHE A 307 -4.02 -5.84 15.41
N THR A 308 -4.36 -6.13 14.17
CA THR A 308 -4.11 -7.41 13.52
C THR A 308 -2.89 -7.28 12.62
N LYS A 309 -1.90 -8.16 12.79
CA LYS A 309 -0.76 -8.23 11.87
C LYS A 309 -1.25 -8.66 10.49
N VAL A 310 -0.94 -7.86 9.48
CA VAL A 310 -1.37 -8.10 8.09
C VAL A 310 -0.21 -8.46 7.16
N TYR A 311 1.03 -8.14 7.58
CA TYR A 311 2.24 -8.47 6.83
C TYR A 311 3.45 -8.53 7.75
N SER A 312 4.41 -9.43 7.45
CA SER A 312 5.74 -9.49 8.06
C SER A 312 6.76 -9.94 7.03
N LYS A 313 7.75 -9.10 6.79
CA LYS A 313 8.85 -9.40 5.86
C LYS A 313 9.64 -10.63 6.33
N ARG A 314 9.87 -10.77 7.64
CA ARG A 314 10.57 -11.92 8.22
C ARG A 314 9.78 -13.22 8.03
N PHE A 315 8.47 -13.18 8.26
CA PHE A 315 7.61 -14.33 8.06
C PHE A 315 7.54 -14.75 6.60
N GLU A 316 7.39 -13.81 5.67
CA GLU A 316 7.38 -14.09 4.22
C GLU A 316 8.71 -14.69 3.75
N ALA A 317 9.85 -14.21 4.26
CA ALA A 317 11.16 -14.77 3.97
C ALA A 317 11.30 -16.20 4.49
N ALA A 318 10.86 -16.46 5.73
CA ALA A 318 10.86 -17.79 6.31
C ALA A 318 9.95 -18.77 5.55
N LEU A 319 8.76 -18.31 5.16
CA LEU A 319 7.81 -19.08 4.36
C LEU A 319 8.37 -19.39 2.96
N ALA A 320 9.04 -18.44 2.33
CA ALA A 320 9.68 -18.64 1.03
C ALA A 320 10.82 -19.66 1.11
N ALA A 321 11.65 -19.59 2.16
CA ALA A 321 12.72 -20.56 2.42
C ALA A 321 12.15 -21.97 2.64
N ALA A 322 11.11 -22.11 3.46
CA ALA A 322 10.46 -23.40 3.71
C ALA A 322 9.82 -24.00 2.44
N ARG A 323 9.23 -23.16 1.59
CA ARG A 323 8.69 -23.59 0.28
C ARG A 323 9.78 -24.06 -0.66
N ALA A 324 10.90 -23.34 -0.73
CA ALA A 324 12.07 -23.73 -1.54
C ALA A 324 12.65 -25.06 -1.07
N GLU A 325 12.81 -25.24 0.23
CA GLU A 325 13.28 -26.50 0.82
C GLU A 325 12.34 -27.66 0.52
N ARG A 326 11.03 -27.45 0.63
CA ARG A 326 10.03 -28.47 0.26
C ARG A 326 10.08 -28.81 -1.22
N ALA A 327 10.22 -27.83 -2.11
CA ALA A 327 10.35 -28.04 -3.55
C ALA A 327 11.61 -28.85 -3.88
N ALA A 328 12.74 -28.56 -3.22
CA ALA A 328 14.00 -29.31 -3.39
C ALA A 328 13.86 -30.76 -2.96
N ARG A 329 13.07 -31.06 -1.92
CA ARG A 329 12.80 -32.43 -1.45
C ARG A 329 11.87 -33.23 -2.37
N VAL A 330 11.01 -32.56 -3.12
CA VAL A 330 10.05 -33.20 -4.04
C VAL A 330 10.64 -33.41 -5.42
N THR A 331 11.72 -32.72 -5.78
CA THR A 331 12.42 -32.93 -7.05
C THR A 331 13.14 -34.28 -6.96
N PRO A 332 12.75 -35.32 -7.74
CA PRO A 332 13.46 -36.58 -7.71
C PRO A 332 14.94 -36.34 -8.07
N PRO A 333 15.87 -37.05 -7.48
CA PRO A 333 17.26 -36.94 -7.86
C PRO A 333 17.39 -37.14 -9.36
N ALA A 334 18.21 -36.33 -10.01
CA ALA A 334 18.47 -36.48 -11.43
C ALA A 334 18.78 -37.96 -11.72
N PRO A 335 18.19 -38.54 -12.77
CA PRO A 335 18.47 -39.93 -13.10
C PRO A 335 19.98 -40.12 -13.17
N GLY A 336 20.50 -40.97 -12.30
CA GLY A 336 21.92 -41.28 -12.30
C GLY A 336 22.35 -41.69 -13.71
N PRO A 337 23.65 -41.59 -14.05
CA PRO A 337 24.15 -42.03 -15.35
C PRO A 337 23.66 -43.46 -15.59
N ALA A 338 23.09 -43.67 -16.78
CA ALA A 338 22.55 -44.98 -17.16
C ALA A 338 23.59 -46.06 -16.84
N PRO A 339 23.20 -47.12 -16.17
CA PRO A 339 24.16 -48.18 -15.82
C PRO A 339 24.86 -48.65 -17.10
N ALA A 340 26.16 -48.72 -17.05
CA ALA A 340 26.96 -49.19 -18.19
C ALA A 340 26.39 -50.54 -18.65
N PRO A 341 26.24 -50.78 -19.97
CA PRO A 341 25.65 -51.99 -20.49
C PRO A 341 26.39 -53.22 -19.88
N SER A 342 25.62 -54.20 -19.41
CA SER A 342 26.15 -55.38 -18.78
C SER A 342 27.14 -56.09 -19.70
N ALA A 343 28.07 -56.85 -19.13
CA ALA A 343 29.06 -57.61 -19.93
C ALA A 343 28.39 -58.52 -20.95
N LEU A 344 27.19 -59.03 -20.66
CA LEU A 344 26.32 -59.76 -21.57
C LEU A 344 25.82 -58.92 -22.75
N ALA A 345 25.37 -57.68 -22.51
CA ALA A 345 24.91 -56.77 -23.56
C ALA A 345 26.08 -56.36 -24.49
N ARG A 346 27.27 -56.13 -23.94
CA ARG A 346 28.47 -55.87 -24.74
C ARG A 346 28.86 -57.10 -25.56
N GLY A 347 28.76 -58.33 -25.00
CA GLY A 347 29.00 -59.60 -25.70
C GLY A 347 28.04 -59.82 -26.88
N PHE A 348 26.76 -59.52 -26.70
CA PHE A 348 25.74 -59.59 -27.77
C PHE A 348 25.94 -58.52 -28.85
N ALA A 349 26.37 -57.30 -28.53
CA ALA A 349 26.72 -56.29 -29.54
C ALA A 349 27.92 -56.73 -30.39
N ALA A 350 28.99 -57.26 -29.77
CA ALA A 350 30.17 -57.76 -30.47
C ALA A 350 29.86 -58.99 -31.35
N LEU A 351 28.93 -59.88 -30.94
CA LEU A 351 28.47 -61.01 -31.75
C LEU A 351 27.62 -60.55 -32.98
N ARG A 352 26.80 -59.50 -32.83
CA ARG A 352 26.02 -58.92 -33.94
C ARG A 352 26.90 -58.25 -35.00
N GLU A 353 27.91 -57.50 -34.58
CA GLU A 353 28.89 -56.90 -35.50
C GLU A 353 29.62 -57.97 -36.35
N ARG A 354 29.90 -59.13 -35.73
CA ARG A 354 30.53 -60.24 -36.45
C ARG A 354 29.60 -61.01 -37.39
N SER A 355 28.31 -61.00 -37.18
CA SER A 355 27.32 -61.78 -37.94
C SER A 355 26.66 -61.00 -39.11
N GLY A 356 26.94 -59.69 -39.26
CA GLY A 356 26.39 -58.88 -40.37
C GLY A 356 24.85 -58.74 -40.37
N ALA A 357 24.17 -59.00 -39.24
CA ALA A 357 22.71 -58.96 -39.15
C ALA A 357 22.17 -57.54 -39.16
N PRO A 358 21.11 -57.25 -40.00
CA PRO A 358 20.53 -55.92 -40.03
C PRO A 358 19.92 -55.51 -38.72
N GLY A 359 20.10 -54.21 -38.34
CA GLY A 359 19.57 -53.65 -37.09
C GLY A 359 18.02 -53.63 -37.07
N PRO A 360 17.42 -53.58 -35.89
CA PRO A 360 15.98 -53.46 -35.75
C PRO A 360 15.49 -52.09 -36.31
N PRO A 361 14.27 -52.04 -36.85
CA PRO A 361 13.69 -50.80 -37.37
C PRO A 361 13.53 -49.77 -36.21
N PRO A 362 13.58 -48.47 -36.50
CA PRO A 362 13.36 -47.42 -35.51
C PRO A 362 11.97 -47.56 -34.91
N ALA A 363 11.87 -47.39 -33.59
CA ALA A 363 10.60 -47.37 -32.87
C ALA A 363 9.76 -46.19 -33.29
N ALA A 364 8.49 -46.43 -33.60
CA ALA A 364 7.50 -45.45 -33.98
C ALA A 364 7.09 -44.53 -32.81
#